data_800ba154e6e10e78229273fc660d0fda
#
_entry.id   800ba154e6e10e78229273fc660d0fda
#
_cell.length_a   1.000
_cell.length_b   1.000
_cell.length_c   1.000
_cell.angle_alpha   90.00
_cell.angle_beta   90.00
_cell.angle_gamma   90.00
#
_symmetry.space_group_name_H-M   'P 1'
#
loop_
_entity.id
_entity.type
_entity.pdbx_description
1 polymer ?
#
loop_
_entity_poly.entity_id
_entity_poly.type
_entity_poly.pdbx_seq_one_letter_code
_entity_poly.pdbx_strand_id
1 'polypeptide(L)'
;MRPSFAARLVKTAIRLYTYPRRRKQASLSESISQTVKPYRPPADCSWERIDLGGVPAEVLSPPDPIGKILHFHGGGRTCPLNGLYRRTAELYARRLSQTVYSIDYRTGANKVHPALLDDCFSALSALAERENLSDFAAIGDSMGANLMLAACMKLRDTGAELPRALIAVSPFADLSASGLSYVRNARRDPLYALPWHMSVKKHGYKLRRVPPYAGDTPLTDPFLSPAFGDYTGFPPILIQVGECETSESDAEAVFYAAKRCGADAELSVYEGMFHDFQIFAPFLRESKEAFAEARRFLS
;
A
#
# COMPACT_ATOMS: atom_id res chain seq x y z
N MET A 1 17.52 13.71 -5.14
CA MET A 1 18.55 13.14 -6.11
C MET A 1 17.83 12.95 -7.44
N ARG A 2 18.41 13.43 -8.56
CA ARG A 2 17.71 13.34 -9.87
C ARG A 2 17.42 11.89 -10.26
N PRO A 3 16.25 11.62 -10.90
CA PRO A 3 15.88 10.27 -11.31
C PRO A 3 16.90 9.69 -12.31
N SER A 4 17.23 8.41 -12.14
CA SER A 4 18.18 7.71 -13.01
C SER A 4 17.69 7.70 -14.47
N PHE A 5 18.61 7.49 -15.42
CA PHE A 5 18.24 7.34 -16.82
C PHE A 5 17.30 6.14 -17.03
N ALA A 6 17.57 5.03 -16.36
CA ALA A 6 16.72 3.84 -16.38
C ALA A 6 15.31 4.13 -15.88
N ALA A 7 15.16 4.90 -14.79
CA ALA A 7 13.86 5.30 -14.26
C ALA A 7 13.05 6.13 -15.28
N ARG A 8 13.70 7.05 -15.98
CA ARG A 8 13.05 7.85 -17.04
C ARG A 8 12.58 7.00 -18.21
N LEU A 9 13.39 6.02 -18.64
CA LEU A 9 13.01 5.08 -19.71
C LEU A 9 11.84 4.19 -19.28
N VAL A 10 11.91 3.60 -18.08
CA VAL A 10 10.82 2.74 -17.54
C VAL A 10 9.53 3.54 -17.45
N LYS A 11 9.58 4.75 -16.89
CA LYS A 11 8.41 5.62 -16.78
C LYS A 11 7.78 5.93 -18.15
N THR A 12 8.61 6.17 -19.16
CA THR A 12 8.15 6.41 -20.55
C THR A 12 7.52 5.14 -21.13
N ALA A 13 8.14 3.97 -20.97
CA ALA A 13 7.60 2.71 -21.45
C ALA A 13 6.25 2.36 -20.79
N ILE A 14 6.14 2.51 -19.47
CA ILE A 14 4.87 2.34 -18.75
C ILE A 14 3.81 3.30 -19.29
N ARG A 15 4.15 4.58 -19.50
CA ARG A 15 3.24 5.58 -20.06
C ARG A 15 2.72 5.19 -21.43
N LEU A 16 3.59 4.74 -22.33
CA LEU A 16 3.20 4.28 -23.68
C LEU A 16 2.29 3.04 -23.61
N TYR A 17 2.53 2.14 -22.66
CA TYR A 17 1.71 0.95 -22.46
C TYR A 17 0.33 1.29 -21.86
N THR A 18 0.28 2.18 -20.89
CA THR A 18 -0.95 2.48 -20.11
C THR A 18 -1.85 3.51 -20.81
N TYR A 19 -1.27 4.48 -21.53
CA TYR A 19 -2.01 5.59 -22.12
C TYR A 19 -3.18 5.19 -23.03
N PRO A 20 -3.03 4.21 -23.97
CA PRO A 20 -4.15 3.76 -24.79
C PRO A 20 -5.25 3.03 -23.99
N ARG A 21 -4.86 2.35 -22.88
CA ARG A 21 -5.76 1.54 -22.06
C ARG A 21 -6.62 2.37 -21.10
N ARG A 22 -6.15 3.56 -20.74
CA ARG A 22 -6.91 4.53 -19.90
C ARG A 22 -8.27 4.91 -20.46
N ARG A 23 -8.42 4.86 -21.79
CA ARG A 23 -9.69 5.15 -22.47
C ARG A 23 -10.73 4.03 -22.33
N LYS A 24 -10.33 2.81 -21.97
CA LYS A 24 -11.22 1.63 -21.94
C LYS A 24 -11.78 1.29 -20.55
N GLN A 25 -11.64 2.17 -19.57
CA GLN A 25 -12.26 2.07 -18.22
C GLN A 25 -11.94 0.84 -17.37
N ALA A 26 -11.13 -0.11 -17.80
CA ALA A 26 -10.64 -1.15 -16.92
C ALA A 26 -9.65 -0.54 -15.93
N SER A 27 -9.77 -0.84 -14.65
CA SER A 27 -8.74 -0.44 -13.70
C SER A 27 -7.41 -1.05 -14.13
N LEU A 28 -6.31 -0.32 -13.99
CA LEU A 28 -5.00 -0.84 -14.38
C LEU A 28 -4.67 -2.11 -13.57
N SER A 29 -5.07 -2.15 -12.30
CA SER A 29 -4.96 -3.31 -11.43
C SER A 29 -5.68 -4.54 -11.97
N GLU A 30 -6.90 -4.40 -12.49
CA GLU A 30 -7.63 -5.50 -13.17
C GLU A 30 -6.91 -5.96 -14.45
N SER A 31 -6.42 -5.01 -15.26
CA SER A 31 -5.67 -5.34 -16.48
C SER A 31 -4.35 -6.05 -16.17
N ILE A 32 -3.63 -5.63 -15.14
CA ILE A 32 -2.40 -6.27 -14.70
C ILE A 32 -2.70 -7.65 -14.12
N SER A 33 -3.73 -7.79 -13.27
CA SER A 33 -4.09 -9.06 -12.65
C SER A 33 -4.41 -10.17 -13.66
N GLN A 34 -5.03 -9.80 -14.79
CA GLN A 34 -5.35 -10.73 -15.88
C GLN A 34 -4.13 -11.16 -16.69
N THR A 35 -3.05 -10.40 -16.68
CA THR A 35 -1.82 -10.68 -17.46
C THR A 35 -0.72 -11.33 -16.65
N VAL A 36 -0.85 -11.36 -15.32
CA VAL A 36 0.18 -11.93 -14.44
C VAL A 36 0.17 -13.45 -14.51
N LYS A 37 1.34 -14.03 -14.84
CA LYS A 37 1.53 -15.48 -14.83
C LYS A 37 1.25 -16.09 -13.45
N PRO A 38 0.75 -17.34 -13.37
CA PRO A 38 0.61 -18.05 -12.11
C PRO A 38 1.91 -17.98 -11.29
N TYR A 39 1.77 -17.69 -10.00
CA TYR A 39 2.91 -17.67 -9.08
C TYR A 39 3.25 -19.09 -8.65
N ARG A 40 4.54 -19.37 -8.57
CA ARG A 40 5.09 -20.56 -7.92
C ARG A 40 6.14 -20.09 -6.93
N PRO A 41 6.05 -20.49 -5.65
CA PRO A 41 7.09 -20.16 -4.68
C PRO A 41 8.44 -20.69 -5.14
N PRO A 42 9.54 -19.95 -4.89
CA PRO A 42 10.89 -20.47 -5.14
C PRO A 42 11.19 -21.71 -4.31
N ALA A 43 11.99 -22.62 -4.86
CA ALA A 43 12.29 -23.90 -4.20
C ALA A 43 13.10 -23.75 -2.88
N ASP A 44 13.77 -22.62 -2.70
CA ASP A 44 14.52 -22.27 -1.50
C ASP A 44 13.71 -21.53 -0.43
N CYS A 45 12.41 -21.26 -0.69
CA CYS A 45 11.49 -20.64 0.26
C CYS A 45 10.47 -21.67 0.75
N SER A 46 10.10 -21.61 2.03
CA SER A 46 8.88 -22.26 2.50
C SER A 46 7.67 -21.41 2.16
N TRP A 47 6.55 -22.07 1.86
CA TRP A 47 5.29 -21.41 1.60
C TRP A 47 4.13 -22.25 2.14
N GLU A 48 3.25 -21.62 2.88
CA GLU A 48 2.07 -22.27 3.44
C GLU A 48 0.86 -21.32 3.42
N ARG A 49 -0.32 -21.91 3.60
CA ARG A 49 -1.56 -21.17 3.82
C ARG A 49 -2.05 -21.39 5.22
N ILE A 50 -2.48 -20.32 5.86
CA ILE A 50 -3.04 -20.33 7.21
C ILE A 50 -4.38 -19.61 7.23
N ASP A 51 -5.13 -19.79 8.32
CA ASP A 51 -6.33 -19.02 8.61
C ASP A 51 -6.08 -18.09 9.80
N LEU A 52 -6.43 -16.83 9.63
CA LEU A 52 -6.35 -15.78 10.64
C LEU A 52 -7.76 -15.28 10.96
N GLY A 53 -8.47 -15.98 11.83
CA GLY A 53 -9.82 -15.57 12.26
C GLY A 53 -10.87 -15.61 11.13
N GLY A 54 -10.83 -16.62 10.26
CA GLY A 54 -11.69 -16.76 9.11
C GLY A 54 -11.19 -16.01 7.86
N VAL A 55 -10.02 -15.36 7.95
CA VAL A 55 -9.39 -14.68 6.81
C VAL A 55 -8.18 -15.49 6.35
N PRO A 56 -8.14 -15.95 5.09
CA PRO A 56 -6.97 -16.64 4.56
C PRO A 56 -5.73 -15.77 4.57
N ALA A 57 -4.58 -16.37 4.85
CA ALA A 57 -3.28 -15.72 4.69
C ALA A 57 -2.25 -16.68 4.10
N GLU A 58 -1.26 -16.14 3.42
CA GLU A 58 -0.15 -16.89 2.86
C GLU A 58 1.14 -16.48 3.55
N VAL A 59 1.89 -17.45 4.06
CA VAL A 59 3.17 -17.25 4.73
C VAL A 59 4.29 -17.70 3.80
N LEU A 60 5.18 -16.78 3.46
CA LEU A 60 6.37 -17.04 2.66
C LEU A 60 7.60 -16.73 3.49
N SER A 61 8.46 -17.74 3.69
CA SER A 61 9.73 -17.55 4.41
C SER A 61 10.92 -17.80 3.50
N PRO A 62 11.84 -16.84 3.36
CA PRO A 62 13.11 -17.03 2.66
C PRO A 62 14.06 -17.87 3.55
N PRO A 63 15.23 -18.30 3.03
CA PRO A 63 16.29 -18.83 3.86
C PRO A 63 16.73 -17.80 4.91
N ASP A 64 16.93 -18.25 6.15
CA ASP A 64 17.49 -17.46 7.28
C ASP A 64 16.77 -16.10 7.50
N PRO A 65 15.45 -16.08 7.73
CA PRO A 65 14.73 -14.84 7.99
C PRO A 65 15.15 -14.26 9.35
N ILE A 66 15.27 -12.94 9.43
CA ILE A 66 15.67 -12.22 10.65
C ILE A 66 14.49 -11.63 11.44
N GLY A 67 13.25 -11.79 10.94
CA GLY A 67 12.03 -11.31 11.58
C GLY A 67 10.80 -11.63 10.75
N LYS A 68 9.67 -11.03 11.12
CA LYS A 68 8.35 -11.26 10.54
C LYS A 68 7.71 -9.97 10.05
N ILE A 69 7.01 -10.02 8.93
CA ILE A 69 6.25 -8.90 8.35
C ILE A 69 4.83 -9.32 8.03
N LEU A 70 3.87 -8.53 8.47
CA LEU A 70 2.48 -8.56 7.99
C LEU A 70 2.40 -7.76 6.70
N HIS A 71 1.90 -8.35 5.63
CA HIS A 71 1.78 -7.73 4.32
C HIS A 71 0.30 -7.50 3.96
N PHE A 72 -0.02 -6.24 3.75
CA PHE A 72 -1.31 -5.75 3.26
C PHE A 72 -1.14 -5.36 1.80
N HIS A 73 -1.60 -6.20 0.89
CA HIS A 73 -1.34 -5.99 -0.53
C HIS A 73 -2.15 -4.83 -1.14
N GLY A 74 -1.63 -4.21 -2.18
CA GLY A 74 -2.30 -3.16 -2.94
C GLY A 74 -3.37 -3.69 -3.91
N GLY A 75 -3.58 -2.95 -5.00
CA GLY A 75 -4.52 -3.33 -6.05
C GLY A 75 -5.90 -2.70 -5.94
N GLY A 76 -5.99 -1.65 -5.16
CA GLY A 76 -7.25 -0.99 -4.85
C GLY A 76 -8.16 -1.96 -4.09
N ARG A 77 -9.48 -1.80 -4.30
CA ARG A 77 -10.48 -2.67 -3.65
C ARG A 77 -10.87 -3.91 -4.46
N THR A 78 -10.34 -4.06 -5.66
CA THR A 78 -10.83 -5.08 -6.61
C THR A 78 -9.86 -6.21 -6.88
N CYS A 79 -8.58 -6.03 -6.60
CA CYS A 79 -7.54 -6.98 -6.91
C CYS A 79 -7.29 -7.91 -5.72
N PRO A 80 -7.49 -9.23 -5.84
CA PRO A 80 -7.19 -10.18 -4.75
C PRO A 80 -5.69 -10.42 -4.62
N LEU A 81 -5.28 -11.17 -3.60
CA LEU A 81 -3.93 -11.69 -3.45
C LEU A 81 -3.59 -12.64 -4.62
N ASN A 82 -3.10 -12.09 -5.70
CA ASN A 82 -2.80 -12.78 -6.96
C ASN A 82 -1.30 -12.98 -7.18
N GLY A 83 -0.91 -13.47 -8.36
CA GLY A 83 0.49 -13.71 -8.69
C GLY A 83 1.38 -12.46 -8.66
N LEU A 84 0.85 -11.25 -8.83
CA LEU A 84 1.62 -10.01 -8.66
C LEU A 84 1.98 -9.82 -7.18
N TYR A 85 0.98 -9.85 -6.29
CA TYR A 85 1.19 -9.60 -4.85
C TYR A 85 1.93 -10.73 -4.15
N ARG A 86 1.82 -11.98 -4.63
CA ARG A 86 2.70 -13.06 -4.18
C ARG A 86 4.17 -12.82 -4.56
N ARG A 87 4.45 -12.26 -5.76
CA ARG A 87 5.81 -11.81 -6.12
C ARG A 87 6.26 -10.60 -5.31
N THR A 88 5.34 -9.72 -4.94
CA THR A 88 5.63 -8.60 -4.03
C THR A 88 6.00 -9.13 -2.65
N ALA A 89 5.27 -10.11 -2.12
CA ALA A 89 5.62 -10.78 -0.87
C ALA A 89 7.01 -11.43 -0.92
N GLU A 90 7.32 -12.13 -2.03
CA GLU A 90 8.66 -12.69 -2.26
C GLU A 90 9.74 -11.61 -2.32
N LEU A 91 9.44 -10.49 -2.98
CA LEU A 91 10.36 -9.35 -3.07
C LEU A 91 10.65 -8.77 -1.68
N TYR A 92 9.63 -8.58 -0.84
CA TYR A 92 9.78 -8.17 0.55
C TYR A 92 10.56 -9.21 1.36
N ALA A 93 10.19 -10.48 1.26
CA ALA A 93 10.89 -11.56 1.98
C ALA A 93 12.40 -11.55 1.70
N ARG A 94 12.78 -11.47 0.43
CA ARG A 94 14.19 -11.49 0.02
C ARG A 94 14.92 -10.18 0.30
N ARG A 95 14.30 -9.03 0.02
CA ARG A 95 14.95 -7.72 0.17
C ARG A 95 15.11 -7.30 1.61
N LEU A 96 14.16 -7.68 2.46
CA LEU A 96 14.14 -7.32 3.87
C LEU A 96 14.61 -8.47 4.77
N SER A 97 14.84 -9.67 4.22
CA SER A 97 15.18 -10.89 4.95
C SER A 97 14.14 -11.24 6.03
N GLN A 98 12.85 -11.22 5.66
CA GLN A 98 11.74 -11.41 6.59
C GLN A 98 10.82 -12.55 6.15
N THR A 99 10.22 -13.26 7.10
CA THR A 99 9.05 -14.08 6.83
C THR A 99 7.85 -13.17 6.60
N VAL A 100 7.13 -13.34 5.49
CA VAL A 100 6.03 -12.44 5.07
C VAL A 100 4.70 -13.16 5.19
N TYR A 101 3.79 -12.59 5.97
CA TYR A 101 2.42 -13.02 6.18
C TYR A 101 1.50 -12.15 5.33
N SER A 102 1.10 -12.59 4.17
CA SER A 102 0.22 -11.84 3.26
C SER A 102 -1.24 -12.13 3.56
N ILE A 103 -1.99 -11.14 4.00
CA ILE A 103 -3.41 -11.25 4.32
C ILE A 103 -4.21 -11.23 3.01
N ASP A 104 -5.00 -12.28 2.75
CA ASP A 104 -5.88 -12.39 1.58
C ASP A 104 -7.29 -11.89 1.94
N TYR A 105 -7.36 -10.59 2.28
CA TYR A 105 -8.63 -9.95 2.62
C TYR A 105 -9.57 -9.91 1.40
N ARG A 106 -10.88 -9.96 1.65
CA ARG A 106 -11.90 -9.96 0.59
C ARG A 106 -11.79 -8.72 -0.28
N THR A 107 -11.87 -8.90 -1.59
CA THR A 107 -11.84 -7.84 -2.59
C THR A 107 -13.02 -7.97 -3.54
N GLY A 108 -13.30 -6.96 -4.34
CA GLY A 108 -14.33 -7.00 -5.37
C GLY A 108 -15.02 -5.65 -5.59
N ALA A 109 -15.52 -5.46 -6.81
CA ALA A 109 -16.17 -4.20 -7.21
C ALA A 109 -17.44 -3.88 -6.38
N ASN A 110 -18.10 -4.91 -5.85
CA ASN A 110 -19.30 -4.84 -5.03
C ASN A 110 -19.02 -4.73 -3.52
N LYS A 111 -17.75 -4.72 -3.10
CA LYS A 111 -17.40 -4.57 -1.69
C LYS A 111 -17.44 -3.11 -1.29
N VAL A 112 -18.00 -2.86 -0.12
CA VAL A 112 -18.20 -1.53 0.47
C VAL A 112 -17.49 -1.49 1.81
N HIS A 113 -16.97 -0.32 2.17
CA HIS A 113 -16.40 -0.09 3.49
C HIS A 113 -17.48 -0.38 4.58
N PRO A 114 -17.11 -1.07 5.70
CA PRO A 114 -15.73 -1.43 6.10
C PRO A 114 -15.28 -2.86 5.73
N ALA A 115 -15.92 -3.55 4.80
CA ALA A 115 -15.71 -5.00 4.57
C ALA A 115 -14.24 -5.43 4.44
N LEU A 116 -13.39 -4.68 3.72
CA LEU A 116 -11.97 -4.99 3.57
C LEU A 116 -11.21 -4.75 4.88
N LEU A 117 -11.55 -3.66 5.54
CA LEU A 117 -10.96 -3.29 6.83
C LEU A 117 -11.30 -4.32 7.91
N ASP A 118 -12.53 -4.82 7.92
CA ASP A 118 -12.96 -5.81 8.91
C ASP A 118 -12.18 -7.12 8.77
N ASP A 119 -11.86 -7.56 7.54
CA ASP A 119 -10.99 -8.72 7.34
C ASP A 119 -9.56 -8.43 7.85
N CYS A 120 -9.00 -7.28 7.51
CA CYS A 120 -7.67 -6.90 7.98
C CYS A 120 -7.61 -6.84 9.51
N PHE A 121 -8.63 -6.26 10.14
CA PHE A 121 -8.74 -6.19 11.59
C PHE A 121 -8.92 -7.57 12.23
N SER A 122 -9.77 -8.43 11.65
CA SER A 122 -9.98 -9.81 12.14
C SER A 122 -8.68 -10.62 12.06
N ALA A 123 -7.94 -10.50 10.95
CA ALA A 123 -6.66 -11.17 10.80
C ALA A 123 -5.61 -10.72 11.84
N LEU A 124 -5.51 -9.40 12.10
CA LEU A 124 -4.63 -8.86 13.13
C LEU A 124 -5.04 -9.34 14.52
N SER A 125 -6.33 -9.28 14.85
CA SER A 125 -6.85 -9.70 16.15
C SER A 125 -6.58 -11.19 16.40
N ALA A 126 -6.85 -12.04 15.41
CA ALA A 126 -6.60 -13.47 15.52
C ALA A 126 -5.10 -13.81 15.63
N LEU A 127 -4.23 -13.00 15.01
CA LEU A 127 -2.79 -13.18 15.17
C LEU A 127 -2.32 -12.73 16.55
N ALA A 128 -2.87 -11.62 17.08
CA ALA A 128 -2.57 -11.12 18.43
C ALA A 128 -2.94 -12.11 19.55
N GLU A 129 -3.91 -12.99 19.32
CA GLU A 129 -4.28 -14.07 20.25
C GLU A 129 -3.27 -15.22 20.25
N ARG A 130 -2.42 -15.35 19.23
CA ARG A 130 -1.51 -16.48 19.02
C ARG A 130 -0.04 -16.09 19.16
N GLU A 131 0.31 -14.87 18.84
CA GLU A 131 1.68 -14.35 18.79
C GLU A 131 1.72 -12.91 19.28
N ASN A 132 2.87 -12.45 19.78
CA ASN A 132 3.07 -11.05 20.13
C ASN A 132 3.21 -10.23 18.83
N LEU A 133 2.33 -9.27 18.61
CA LEU A 133 2.41 -8.42 17.42
C LEU A 133 3.65 -7.53 17.38
N SER A 134 4.26 -7.24 18.53
CA SER A 134 5.56 -6.55 18.60
C SER A 134 6.74 -7.33 17.99
N ASP A 135 6.59 -8.64 17.74
CA ASP A 135 7.56 -9.41 16.97
C ASP A 135 7.47 -9.16 15.46
N PHE A 136 6.37 -8.54 15.02
CA PHE A 136 6.10 -8.25 13.62
C PHE A 136 6.33 -6.77 13.31
N ALA A 137 6.82 -6.50 12.10
CA ALA A 137 6.54 -5.24 11.43
C ALA A 137 5.31 -5.40 10.52
N ALA A 138 4.78 -4.29 10.00
CA ALA A 138 3.76 -4.37 8.96
C ALA A 138 4.16 -3.51 7.77
N ILE A 139 3.85 -3.99 6.56
CA ILE A 139 4.06 -3.27 5.31
C ILE A 139 2.79 -3.31 4.46
N GLY A 140 2.42 -2.17 3.90
CA GLY A 140 1.32 -2.09 2.96
C GLY A 140 1.67 -1.20 1.78
N ASP A 141 1.16 -1.55 0.59
CA ASP A 141 1.32 -0.75 -0.61
C ASP A 141 -0.05 -0.22 -1.10
N SER A 142 -0.11 1.04 -1.54
CA SER A 142 -1.31 1.64 -2.12
C SER A 142 -2.54 1.53 -1.20
N MET A 143 -3.60 0.83 -1.62
CA MET A 143 -4.78 0.55 -0.79
C MET A 143 -4.44 -0.37 0.39
N GLY A 144 -3.45 -1.24 0.27
CA GLY A 144 -2.96 -2.05 1.38
C GLY A 144 -2.35 -1.20 2.50
N ALA A 145 -1.65 -0.12 2.17
CA ALA A 145 -1.17 0.84 3.16
C ALA A 145 -2.32 1.57 3.88
N ASN A 146 -3.39 1.91 3.15
CA ASN A 146 -4.62 2.44 3.75
C ASN A 146 -5.19 1.46 4.78
N LEU A 147 -5.41 0.20 4.36
CA LEU A 147 -6.00 -0.84 5.21
C LEU A 147 -5.11 -1.16 6.42
N MET A 148 -3.80 -1.21 6.24
CA MET A 148 -2.83 -1.40 7.33
C MET A 148 -2.97 -0.31 8.39
N LEU A 149 -2.93 0.95 7.98
CA LEU A 149 -3.02 2.09 8.90
C LEU A 149 -4.38 2.10 9.62
N ALA A 150 -5.48 1.92 8.89
CA ALA A 150 -6.82 1.87 9.47
C ALA A 150 -7.03 0.68 10.41
N ALA A 151 -6.53 -0.51 10.06
CA ALA A 151 -6.60 -1.70 10.91
C ALA A 151 -5.77 -1.55 12.20
N CYS A 152 -4.59 -0.93 12.11
CA CYS A 152 -3.79 -0.60 13.29
C CYS A 152 -4.47 0.43 14.20
N MET A 153 -5.16 1.45 13.65
CA MET A 153 -5.98 2.37 14.45
C MET A 153 -7.08 1.62 15.20
N LYS A 154 -7.83 0.78 14.47
CA LYS A 154 -8.92 -0.01 15.06
C LYS A 154 -8.42 -0.97 16.14
N LEU A 155 -7.26 -1.59 15.91
CA LEU A 155 -6.63 -2.51 16.88
C LEU A 155 -6.17 -1.76 18.13
N ARG A 156 -5.47 -0.63 17.99
CA ARG A 156 -5.08 0.24 19.11
C ARG A 156 -6.28 0.63 19.97
N ASP A 157 -7.40 0.98 19.33
CA ASP A 157 -8.61 1.42 20.04
C ASP A 157 -9.25 0.30 20.89
N THR A 158 -8.87 -0.96 20.65
CA THR A 158 -9.21 -2.10 21.53
C THR A 158 -8.23 -2.26 22.70
N GLY A 159 -7.15 -1.50 22.75
CA GLY A 159 -6.07 -1.65 23.73
C GLY A 159 -5.10 -2.79 23.42
N ALA A 160 -5.19 -3.42 22.25
CA ALA A 160 -4.29 -4.47 21.84
C ALA A 160 -2.92 -3.92 21.39
N GLU A 161 -1.90 -4.80 21.46
CA GLU A 161 -0.56 -4.47 21.00
C GLU A 161 -0.53 -4.27 19.48
N LEU A 162 0.30 -3.33 19.02
CA LEU A 162 0.52 -3.05 17.60
C LEU A 162 1.82 -3.72 17.10
N PRO A 163 1.97 -3.90 15.78
CA PRO A 163 3.26 -4.24 15.18
C PRO A 163 4.35 -3.23 15.58
N ARG A 164 5.59 -3.69 15.75
CA ARG A 164 6.73 -2.86 16.23
C ARG A 164 7.10 -1.69 15.30
N ALA A 165 6.75 -1.77 14.01
CA ALA A 165 7.05 -0.75 13.00
C ALA A 165 6.10 -0.89 11.81
N LEU A 166 5.76 0.22 11.15
CA LEU A 166 4.90 0.24 9.97
C LEU A 166 5.64 0.84 8.77
N ILE A 167 5.48 0.24 7.59
CA ILE A 167 5.99 0.78 6.33
C ILE A 167 4.83 0.99 5.38
N ALA A 168 4.52 2.24 5.07
CA ALA A 168 3.48 2.63 4.12
C ALA A 168 4.10 3.01 2.78
N VAL A 169 3.93 2.16 1.76
CA VAL A 169 4.45 2.37 0.40
C VAL A 169 3.35 2.98 -0.45
N SER A 170 3.62 4.15 -1.02
CA SER A 170 2.67 4.84 -1.92
C SER A 170 1.23 4.89 -1.37
N PRO A 171 1.00 5.28 -0.10
CA PRO A 171 -0.29 5.11 0.55
C PRO A 171 -1.41 5.86 -0.18
N PHE A 172 -2.54 5.18 -0.43
CA PHE A 172 -3.77 5.80 -0.89
C PHE A 172 -4.65 6.09 0.33
N ALA A 173 -4.38 7.20 1.01
CA ALA A 173 -4.87 7.47 2.36
C ALA A 173 -5.96 8.54 2.45
N ASP A 174 -6.31 9.22 1.37
CA ASP A 174 -7.39 10.23 1.31
C ASP A 174 -8.36 9.93 0.16
N LEU A 175 -9.47 9.27 0.46
CA LEU A 175 -10.52 8.98 -0.53
C LEU A 175 -11.29 10.23 -0.98
N SER A 176 -11.17 11.35 -0.27
CA SER A 176 -11.72 12.63 -0.71
C SER A 176 -10.85 13.29 -1.79
N ALA A 177 -9.61 12.83 -1.94
CA ALA A 177 -8.61 13.34 -2.85
C ALA A 177 -8.43 14.86 -2.72
N SER A 178 -8.35 15.34 -1.48
CA SER A 178 -8.28 16.77 -1.17
C SER A 178 -6.90 17.39 -1.43
N GLY A 179 -5.86 16.56 -1.56
CA GLY A 179 -4.48 16.99 -1.69
C GLY A 179 -4.13 17.60 -3.06
N LEU A 180 -3.15 18.51 -3.08
CA LEU A 180 -2.74 19.23 -4.30
C LEU A 180 -2.07 18.33 -5.34
N SER A 181 -1.47 17.21 -4.95
CA SER A 181 -0.83 16.27 -5.87
C SER A 181 -1.81 15.66 -6.86
N TYR A 182 -3.07 15.52 -6.50
CA TYR A 182 -4.12 15.06 -7.43
C TYR A 182 -4.28 15.97 -8.65
N VAL A 183 -4.02 17.26 -8.50
CA VAL A 183 -3.98 18.22 -9.61
C VAL A 183 -2.61 18.27 -10.28
N ARG A 184 -1.57 18.48 -9.46
CA ARG A 184 -0.19 18.64 -9.92
C ARG A 184 0.31 17.41 -10.69
N ASN A 185 0.00 16.22 -10.19
CA ASN A 185 0.50 14.96 -10.69
C ASN A 185 -0.49 14.16 -11.57
N ALA A 186 -1.66 14.73 -11.86
CA ALA A 186 -2.72 14.08 -12.64
C ALA A 186 -2.27 13.41 -13.95
N ARG A 187 -1.18 13.89 -14.55
CA ARG A 187 -0.59 13.38 -15.79
C ARG A 187 0.87 12.95 -15.63
N ARG A 188 1.45 13.07 -14.43
CA ARG A 188 2.85 12.75 -14.16
C ARG A 188 3.05 11.27 -13.83
N ASP A 189 2.09 10.66 -13.13
CA ASP A 189 2.11 9.24 -12.80
C ASP A 189 1.70 8.40 -14.02
N PRO A 190 2.56 7.47 -14.49
CA PRO A 190 2.24 6.62 -15.62
C PRO A 190 1.33 5.44 -15.26
N LEU A 191 1.31 5.00 -13.98
CA LEU A 191 0.51 3.88 -13.50
C LEU A 191 -0.83 4.35 -12.96
N TYR A 192 -0.79 5.29 -12.04
CA TYR A 192 -1.96 5.75 -11.30
C TYR A 192 -2.49 7.06 -11.86
N ALA A 193 -3.22 6.96 -12.98
CA ALA A 193 -3.95 8.12 -13.49
C ALA A 193 -5.06 8.51 -12.52
N LEU A 194 -5.48 9.77 -12.57
CA LEU A 194 -6.66 10.24 -11.85
C LEU A 194 -7.82 9.25 -12.02
N PRO A 195 -8.44 8.83 -10.91
CA PRO A 195 -9.63 7.99 -10.97
C PRO A 195 -10.69 8.60 -11.87
N TRP A 196 -11.41 7.77 -12.61
CA TRP A 196 -12.43 8.22 -13.57
C TRP A 196 -13.54 9.09 -12.96
N HIS A 197 -13.78 8.96 -11.64
CA HIS A 197 -14.76 9.79 -10.91
C HIS A 197 -14.23 11.18 -10.57
N MET A 198 -12.97 11.48 -10.87
CA MET A 198 -12.34 12.77 -10.66
C MET A 198 -12.13 13.52 -11.98
N SER A 199 -12.16 14.83 -11.93
CA SER A 199 -11.80 15.69 -13.07
C SER A 199 -10.96 16.85 -12.60
N VAL A 200 -9.83 17.07 -13.27
CA VAL A 200 -9.05 18.30 -13.11
C VAL A 200 -9.74 19.42 -13.87
N LYS A 201 -10.10 20.50 -13.19
CA LYS A 201 -10.56 21.75 -13.78
C LYS A 201 -9.48 22.81 -13.65
N LYS A 202 -9.61 23.90 -14.40
CA LYS A 202 -8.64 25.02 -14.44
C LYS A 202 -8.32 25.60 -13.06
N HIS A 203 -9.22 25.46 -12.10
CA HIS A 203 -9.10 26.01 -10.73
C HIS A 203 -9.18 24.92 -9.63
N GLY A 204 -8.74 23.72 -9.91
CA GLY A 204 -8.80 22.60 -8.98
C GLY A 204 -9.50 21.40 -9.57
N TYR A 205 -9.57 20.31 -8.81
CA TYR A 205 -10.34 19.14 -9.19
C TYR A 205 -11.60 19.04 -8.33
N LYS A 206 -12.55 18.30 -8.88
CA LYS A 206 -13.80 18.01 -8.19
C LYS A 206 -14.08 16.52 -8.32
N LEU A 207 -14.42 15.87 -7.22
CA LEU A 207 -14.99 14.53 -7.27
C LEU A 207 -16.22 14.55 -8.16
N ARG A 208 -16.24 13.71 -9.20
CA ARG A 208 -17.42 13.56 -10.06
C ARG A 208 -18.53 12.78 -9.38
N ARG A 209 -18.14 11.85 -8.54
CA ARG A 209 -19.03 11.05 -7.71
C ARG A 209 -18.24 10.40 -6.56
N VAL A 210 -18.92 10.16 -5.47
CA VAL A 210 -18.36 9.43 -4.31
C VAL A 210 -17.91 8.05 -4.77
N PRO A 211 -16.71 7.59 -4.39
CA PRO A 211 -16.27 6.24 -4.70
C PRO A 211 -17.28 5.21 -4.15
N PRO A 212 -17.76 4.26 -4.97
CA PRO A 212 -18.75 3.27 -4.49
C PRO A 212 -18.28 2.47 -3.28
N TYR A 213 -16.98 2.36 -3.08
CA TYR A 213 -16.38 1.71 -1.90
C TYR A 213 -16.74 2.42 -0.58
N ALA A 214 -16.87 3.74 -0.59
CA ALA A 214 -17.20 4.48 0.63
C ALA A 214 -18.59 4.15 1.18
N GLY A 215 -19.54 3.73 0.33
CA GLY A 215 -20.92 3.58 0.74
C GLY A 215 -21.46 4.90 1.30
N ASP A 216 -22.04 4.84 2.51
CA ASP A 216 -22.53 6.01 3.23
C ASP A 216 -21.48 6.61 4.18
N THR A 217 -20.26 6.04 4.24
CA THR A 217 -19.21 6.52 5.13
C THR A 217 -18.66 7.86 4.64
N PRO A 218 -18.54 8.87 5.50
CA PRO A 218 -17.90 10.14 5.15
C PRO A 218 -16.48 9.93 4.60
N LEU A 219 -16.12 10.62 3.51
CA LEU A 219 -14.81 10.47 2.88
C LEU A 219 -13.62 10.90 3.77
N THR A 220 -13.92 11.62 4.85
CA THR A 220 -12.93 12.03 5.86
C THR A 220 -12.95 11.16 7.12
N ASP A 221 -13.72 10.07 7.11
CA ASP A 221 -13.69 9.08 8.19
C ASP A 221 -12.27 8.46 8.27
N PRO A 222 -11.61 8.44 9.45
CA PRO A 222 -10.24 7.99 9.59
C PRO A 222 -10.02 6.51 9.26
N PHE A 223 -11.05 5.69 9.42
CA PHE A 223 -10.98 4.26 9.05
C PHE A 223 -11.16 4.03 7.54
N LEU A 224 -11.69 5.00 6.83
CA LEU A 224 -11.78 5.01 5.37
C LEU A 224 -10.59 5.76 4.74
N SER A 225 -10.19 6.87 5.36
CA SER A 225 -9.15 7.78 4.90
C SER A 225 -8.15 8.08 6.02
N PRO A 226 -7.15 7.25 6.22
CA PRO A 226 -6.15 7.39 7.29
C PRO A 226 -5.39 8.73 7.30
N ALA A 227 -5.39 9.49 6.22
CA ALA A 227 -4.88 10.87 6.19
C ALA A 227 -5.50 11.78 7.26
N PHE A 228 -6.72 11.45 7.72
CA PHE A 228 -7.46 12.17 8.78
C PHE A 228 -7.40 11.44 10.14
N GLY A 229 -6.51 10.45 10.27
CA GLY A 229 -6.44 9.58 11.44
C GLY A 229 -5.77 10.20 12.66
N ASP A 230 -6.03 9.59 13.81
CA ASP A 230 -5.30 9.81 15.05
C ASP A 230 -4.22 8.73 15.20
N TYR A 231 -2.96 9.14 15.25
CA TYR A 231 -1.78 8.29 15.35
C TYR A 231 -1.19 8.24 16.77
N THR A 232 -1.93 8.70 17.78
CA THR A 232 -1.49 8.61 19.18
C THR A 232 -1.22 7.16 19.55
N GLY A 233 -0.03 6.88 20.12
CA GLY A 233 0.38 5.53 20.51
C GLY A 233 0.79 4.61 19.36
N PHE A 234 0.94 5.14 18.16
CA PHE A 234 1.46 4.35 17.02
C PHE A 234 2.94 4.05 17.16
N PRO A 235 3.38 2.89 16.65
CA PRO A 235 4.80 2.58 16.52
C PRO A 235 5.47 3.48 15.46
N PRO A 236 6.79 3.42 15.31
CA PRO A 236 7.49 4.12 14.22
C PRO A 236 6.89 3.81 12.84
N ILE A 237 6.76 4.84 11.99
CA ILE A 237 6.18 4.73 10.65
C ILE A 237 7.16 5.26 9.60
N LEU A 238 7.57 4.42 8.65
CA LEU A 238 8.24 4.84 7.43
C LEU A 238 7.23 4.98 6.30
N ILE A 239 7.18 6.14 5.67
CA ILE A 239 6.30 6.43 4.54
C ILE A 239 7.17 6.67 3.32
N GLN A 240 6.98 5.89 2.25
CA GLN A 240 7.71 6.03 0.99
C GLN A 240 6.75 6.35 -0.14
N VAL A 241 7.04 7.39 -0.93
CA VAL A 241 6.18 7.83 -2.04
C VAL A 241 7.01 8.38 -3.20
N GLY A 242 6.54 8.19 -4.42
CA GLY A 242 7.12 8.83 -5.59
C GLY A 242 6.63 10.27 -5.79
N GLU A 243 7.52 11.22 -6.08
CA GLU A 243 7.20 12.64 -6.32
C GLU A 243 6.15 12.84 -7.44
N CYS A 244 6.01 11.89 -8.34
CA CYS A 244 5.06 12.01 -9.46
C CYS A 244 3.69 11.39 -9.18
N GLU A 245 3.47 10.83 -8.00
CA GLU A 245 2.21 10.18 -7.65
C GLU A 245 1.07 11.18 -7.42
N THR A 246 -0.14 10.80 -7.80
CA THR A 246 -1.34 11.57 -7.43
C THR A 246 -1.62 11.48 -5.93
N SER A 247 -1.17 10.42 -5.27
CA SER A 247 -1.28 10.18 -3.83
C SER A 247 -0.10 10.74 -3.01
N GLU A 248 0.81 11.53 -3.59
CA GLU A 248 1.91 12.12 -2.83
C GLU A 248 1.43 12.96 -1.64
N SER A 249 0.36 13.76 -1.83
CA SER A 249 -0.26 14.52 -0.73
C SER A 249 -0.90 13.64 0.34
N ASP A 250 -1.31 12.42 0.01
CA ASP A 250 -1.85 11.48 0.99
C ASP A 250 -0.73 11.02 1.93
N ALA A 251 0.44 10.71 1.37
CA ALA A 251 1.64 10.38 2.14
C ALA A 251 2.07 11.53 3.06
N GLU A 252 2.08 12.77 2.55
CA GLU A 252 2.35 13.96 3.35
C GLU A 252 1.31 14.13 4.48
N ALA A 253 0.03 13.92 4.19
CA ALA A 253 -1.05 14.05 5.18
C ALA A 253 -0.91 13.03 6.31
N VAL A 254 -0.61 11.76 6.00
CA VAL A 254 -0.30 10.72 6.99
C VAL A 254 0.90 11.12 7.84
N PHE A 255 1.99 11.56 7.21
CA PHE A 255 3.20 12.00 7.92
C PHE A 255 2.89 13.13 8.91
N TYR A 256 2.21 14.19 8.47
CA TYR A 256 1.89 15.31 9.35
C TYR A 256 0.87 14.93 10.43
N ALA A 257 -0.09 14.05 10.13
CA ALA A 257 -1.02 13.55 11.13
C ALA A 257 -0.27 12.75 12.23
N ALA A 258 0.62 11.84 11.84
CA ALA A 258 1.45 11.09 12.76
C ALA A 258 2.34 11.99 13.63
N LYS A 259 3.03 12.96 13.03
CA LYS A 259 3.88 13.91 13.77
C LYS A 259 3.07 14.75 14.76
N ARG A 260 1.87 15.22 14.39
CA ARG A 260 0.99 15.97 15.32
C ARG A 260 0.54 15.15 16.51
N CYS A 261 0.39 13.84 16.35
CA CYS A 261 0.04 12.90 17.43
C CYS A 261 1.26 12.43 18.25
N GLY A 262 2.47 12.94 17.96
CA GLY A 262 3.70 12.55 18.65
C GLY A 262 4.27 11.20 18.21
N ALA A 263 3.76 10.58 17.16
CA ALA A 263 4.32 9.35 16.61
C ALA A 263 5.67 9.62 15.92
N ASP A 264 6.58 8.66 16.00
CA ASP A 264 7.82 8.70 15.24
C ASP A 264 7.52 8.35 13.78
N ALA A 265 7.65 9.32 12.89
CA ALA A 265 7.33 9.14 11.47
C ALA A 265 8.42 9.74 10.58
N GLU A 266 8.76 9.00 9.53
CA GLU A 266 9.68 9.39 8.48
C GLU A 266 8.96 9.41 7.13
N LEU A 267 9.23 10.44 6.30
CA LEU A 267 8.68 10.55 4.95
C LEU A 267 9.81 10.64 3.93
N SER A 268 9.85 9.69 3.01
CA SER A 268 10.79 9.65 1.90
C SER A 268 10.07 9.85 0.56
N VAL A 269 10.32 11.01 -0.07
CA VAL A 269 9.80 11.37 -1.39
C VAL A 269 10.86 11.10 -2.45
N TYR A 270 10.63 10.14 -3.33
CA TYR A 270 11.57 9.73 -4.38
C TYR A 270 11.35 10.55 -5.65
N GLU A 271 12.32 11.43 -5.97
CA GLU A 271 12.27 12.36 -7.10
C GLU A 271 12.03 11.63 -8.43
N GLY A 272 11.01 12.06 -9.18
CA GLY A 272 10.64 11.53 -10.48
C GLY A 272 10.01 10.14 -10.47
N MET A 273 9.86 9.49 -9.31
CA MET A 273 9.24 8.17 -9.20
C MET A 273 7.71 8.24 -9.28
N PHE A 274 7.11 7.10 -9.53
CA PHE A 274 5.71 6.87 -9.80
C PHE A 274 5.13 5.85 -8.80
N HIS A 275 3.84 5.69 -8.77
CA HIS A 275 3.12 4.83 -7.84
C HIS A 275 3.67 3.40 -7.78
N ASP A 276 3.96 2.92 -6.58
CA ASP A 276 4.51 1.59 -6.29
C ASP A 276 5.76 1.24 -7.12
N PHE A 277 6.62 2.22 -7.39
CA PHE A 277 7.82 2.02 -8.21
C PHE A 277 8.73 0.91 -7.67
N GLN A 278 8.76 0.69 -6.36
CA GLN A 278 9.51 -0.37 -5.70
C GLN A 278 9.07 -1.75 -6.20
N ILE A 279 7.77 -1.92 -6.43
CA ILE A 279 7.13 -3.19 -6.81
C ILE A 279 7.19 -3.38 -8.33
N PHE A 280 6.82 -2.36 -9.09
CA PHE A 280 6.74 -2.45 -10.55
C PHE A 280 8.09 -2.38 -11.25
N ALA A 281 9.09 -1.81 -10.61
CA ALA A 281 10.44 -1.68 -11.18
C ALA A 281 11.54 -1.96 -10.13
N PRO A 282 11.57 -3.15 -9.50
CA PRO A 282 12.47 -3.45 -8.37
C PRO A 282 13.96 -3.45 -8.73
N PHE A 283 14.29 -3.41 -10.02
CA PHE A 283 15.66 -3.36 -10.54
C PHE A 283 16.23 -1.93 -10.59
N LEU A 284 15.41 -0.90 -10.48
CA LEU A 284 15.86 0.49 -10.48
C LEU A 284 16.74 0.79 -9.27
N ARG A 285 17.64 1.75 -9.44
CA ARG A 285 18.46 2.27 -8.34
C ARG A 285 17.58 2.80 -7.21
N GLU A 286 16.59 3.61 -7.55
CA GLU A 286 15.64 4.22 -6.61
C GLU A 286 14.87 3.17 -5.82
N SER A 287 14.47 2.08 -6.46
CA SER A 287 13.80 0.97 -5.78
C SER A 287 14.74 0.22 -4.82
N LYS A 288 16.00 0.03 -5.22
CA LYS A 288 17.02 -0.57 -4.35
C LYS A 288 17.33 0.31 -3.13
N GLU A 289 17.38 1.63 -3.33
CA GLU A 289 17.55 2.62 -2.25
C GLU A 289 16.36 2.58 -1.28
N ALA A 290 15.12 2.50 -1.79
CA ALA A 290 13.92 2.38 -0.97
C ALA A 290 13.89 1.08 -0.14
N PHE A 291 14.28 -0.06 -0.72
CA PHE A 291 14.40 -1.31 0.04
C PHE A 291 15.54 -1.26 1.07
N ALA A 292 16.66 -0.62 0.75
CA ALA A 292 17.76 -0.45 1.70
C ALA A 292 17.35 0.44 2.88
N GLU A 293 16.56 1.49 2.63
CA GLU A 293 15.97 2.34 3.66
C GLU A 293 15.00 1.55 4.54
N ALA A 294 14.04 0.82 3.93
CA ALA A 294 13.10 -0.03 4.64
C ALA A 294 13.82 -1.08 5.52
N ARG A 295 14.90 -1.68 5.02
CA ARG A 295 15.70 -2.63 5.79
C ARG A 295 16.38 -1.98 7.00
N ARG A 296 16.96 -0.78 6.86
CA ARG A 296 17.54 -0.03 7.99
C ARG A 296 16.49 0.37 9.01
N PHE A 297 15.31 0.76 8.55
CA PHE A 297 14.20 1.12 9.43
C PHE A 297 13.70 -0.06 10.27
N LEU A 298 13.81 -1.29 9.76
CA LEU A 298 13.41 -2.50 10.47
C LEU A 298 14.51 -3.09 11.37
N SER A 299 15.76 -2.66 11.24
CA SER A 299 16.88 -3.13 12.07
C SER A 299 16.93 -2.41 13.40
#